data_92ec9820c515846c99bf9ecbc8064b0e
#
_entry.id   92ec9820c515846c99bf9ecbc8064b0e
#
_cell.length_a   1.000
_cell.length_b   1.000
_cell.length_c   1.000
_cell.angle_alpha   90.00
_cell.angle_beta   90.00
_cell.angle_gamma   90.00
#
_symmetry.space_group_name_H-M   'P 1'
#
loop_
_entity.id
_entity.type
_entity.pdbx_description
1 polymer ?
#
loop_
_entity_poly.entity_id
_entity_poly.type
_entity_poly.pdbx_seq_one_letter_code
_entity_poly.pdbx_strand_id
1 'polypeptide(L)'
;PMKPQEIIQAFSRTNRLFDDTKQYGQVVTFQSPDEFKEAIDCALRMYSLGGDGETLAEDFEDVKKSFSISIRAIHGLARKPEDIALLSKKQKKSFVKLFRDLDHDFAHLKAFSSYDDKMLSDFEFSEDEYEDYAAMYKNVMEELRKPDDDEIDVEDVVLDDYDLIAYNKLR
;
A
#
# COMPACT_ATOMS: atom_id res chain seq x y z
N PRO A 1 2.82 -28.69 -19.95
CA PRO A 1 2.72 -27.39 -19.29
C PRO A 1 3.01 -27.55 -17.80
N MET A 2 3.74 -26.57 -17.24
CA MET A 2 4.04 -26.54 -15.78
C MET A 2 2.75 -26.34 -15.00
N LYS A 3 2.65 -27.00 -13.84
CA LYS A 3 1.53 -26.78 -12.93
C LYS A 3 1.65 -25.40 -12.26
N PRO A 4 0.56 -24.76 -11.83
CA PRO A 4 0.61 -23.45 -11.17
C PRO A 4 1.59 -23.38 -9.99
N GLN A 5 1.67 -24.43 -9.18
CA GLN A 5 2.62 -24.54 -8.06
C GLN A 5 4.09 -24.53 -8.51
N GLU A 6 4.38 -25.19 -9.63
CA GLU A 6 5.75 -25.27 -10.19
C GLU A 6 6.18 -23.90 -10.72
N ILE A 7 5.25 -23.15 -11.29
CA ILE A 7 5.47 -21.78 -11.79
C ILE A 7 5.84 -20.88 -10.60
N ILE A 8 5.02 -20.85 -9.54
CA ILE A 8 5.29 -20.04 -8.34
C ILE A 8 6.63 -20.42 -7.69
N GLN A 9 6.94 -21.73 -7.59
CA GLN A 9 8.22 -22.17 -7.05
C GLN A 9 9.41 -21.75 -7.94
N ALA A 10 9.26 -21.77 -9.24
CA ALA A 10 10.30 -21.32 -10.16
C ALA A 10 10.56 -19.81 -9.98
N PHE A 11 9.50 -19.00 -9.94
CA PHE A 11 9.62 -17.55 -9.74
C PHE A 11 10.23 -17.21 -8.37
N SER A 12 9.79 -17.87 -7.29
CA SER A 12 10.34 -17.62 -5.94
C SER A 12 11.84 -17.93 -5.84
N ARG A 13 12.35 -18.88 -6.64
CA ARG A 13 13.78 -19.19 -6.68
C ARG A 13 14.59 -18.14 -7.40
N THR A 14 14.01 -17.48 -8.41
CA THR A 14 14.70 -16.41 -9.16
C THR A 14 14.69 -15.09 -8.43
N ASN A 15 13.73 -14.87 -7.54
CA ASN A 15 13.55 -13.62 -6.78
C ASN A 15 14.43 -13.54 -5.51
N ARG A 16 15.52 -14.30 -5.43
CA ARG A 16 16.49 -14.17 -4.33
C ARG A 16 17.39 -12.97 -4.61
N LEU A 17 17.36 -12.00 -3.69
CA LEU A 17 18.34 -10.92 -3.66
C LEU A 17 19.73 -11.52 -3.46
N PHE A 18 20.66 -11.18 -4.32
CA PHE A 18 22.05 -11.63 -4.22
C PHE A 18 22.97 -10.48 -3.77
N ASP A 19 22.75 -9.29 -4.34
CA ASP A 19 23.44 -8.05 -4.00
C ASP A 19 22.59 -6.84 -4.47
N ASP A 20 23.09 -5.64 -4.22
CA ASP A 20 22.42 -4.37 -4.61
C ASP A 20 22.23 -4.21 -6.13
N THR A 21 22.90 -5.03 -6.93
CA THR A 21 22.81 -4.99 -8.40
C THR A 21 21.70 -5.87 -8.96
N LYS A 22 21.26 -6.88 -8.20
CA LYS A 22 20.18 -7.79 -8.59
C LYS A 22 18.89 -7.44 -7.85
N GLN A 23 18.11 -6.55 -8.42
CA GLN A 23 16.82 -6.12 -7.83
C GLN A 23 15.65 -7.06 -8.16
N TYR A 24 15.68 -7.75 -9.31
CA TYR A 24 14.59 -8.59 -9.80
C TYR A 24 15.09 -9.94 -10.31
N GLY A 25 14.22 -10.97 -10.18
CA GLY A 25 14.38 -12.24 -10.87
C GLY A 25 13.94 -12.09 -12.33
N GLN A 26 14.70 -12.70 -13.25
CA GLN A 26 14.33 -12.75 -14.66
C GLN A 26 13.99 -14.18 -15.06
N VAL A 27 12.86 -14.34 -15.74
CA VAL A 27 12.43 -15.62 -16.32
C VAL A 27 12.25 -15.41 -17.83
N VAL A 28 12.96 -16.19 -18.62
CA VAL A 28 12.91 -16.13 -20.07
C VAL A 28 12.26 -17.40 -20.60
N THR A 29 11.24 -17.26 -21.45
CA THR A 29 10.56 -18.36 -22.10
C THR A 29 10.92 -18.39 -23.58
N PHE A 30 11.29 -19.58 -24.10
CA PHE A 30 11.70 -19.73 -25.50
C PHE A 30 10.59 -20.31 -26.39
N GLN A 31 9.54 -20.86 -25.81
CA GLN A 31 8.43 -21.49 -26.53
C GLN A 31 7.09 -21.02 -25.97
N SER A 32 6.09 -20.86 -26.85
CA SER A 32 4.68 -20.52 -26.52
C SER A 32 4.54 -19.42 -25.45
N PRO A 33 5.00 -18.19 -25.71
CA PRO A 33 4.98 -17.12 -24.71
C PRO A 33 3.56 -16.81 -24.21
N ASP A 34 2.56 -16.92 -25.07
CA ASP A 34 1.16 -16.62 -24.71
C ASP A 34 0.57 -17.69 -23.78
N GLU A 35 0.81 -18.98 -24.07
CA GLU A 35 0.37 -20.07 -23.19
C GLU A 35 1.06 -20.00 -21.82
N PHE A 36 2.33 -19.60 -21.82
CA PHE A 36 3.07 -19.46 -20.56
C PHE A 36 2.59 -18.26 -19.75
N LYS A 37 2.23 -17.16 -20.41
CA LYS A 37 1.60 -16.00 -19.78
C LYS A 37 0.27 -16.38 -19.13
N GLU A 38 -0.61 -17.08 -19.85
CA GLU A 38 -1.88 -17.58 -19.28
C GLU A 38 -1.65 -18.48 -18.06
N ALA A 39 -0.63 -19.34 -18.11
CA ALA A 39 -0.30 -20.22 -17.00
C ALA A 39 0.23 -19.44 -15.78
N ILE A 40 1.00 -18.38 -16.00
CA ILE A 40 1.45 -17.45 -14.94
C ILE A 40 0.24 -16.74 -14.33
N ASP A 41 -0.62 -16.15 -15.15
CA ASP A 41 -1.80 -15.41 -14.70
C ASP A 41 -2.73 -16.35 -13.89
N CYS A 42 -2.89 -17.58 -14.33
CA CYS A 42 -3.64 -18.59 -13.57
C CYS A 42 -2.98 -18.93 -12.24
N ALA A 43 -1.65 -19.10 -12.21
CA ALA A 43 -0.91 -19.41 -11.00
C ALA A 43 -1.01 -18.24 -10.00
N LEU A 44 -0.83 -17.01 -10.44
CA LEU A 44 -0.94 -15.82 -9.60
C LEU A 44 -2.36 -15.66 -9.04
N ARG A 45 -3.41 -15.87 -9.84
CA ARG A 45 -4.81 -15.86 -9.35
C ARG A 45 -5.07 -16.91 -8.28
N MET A 46 -4.53 -18.11 -8.42
CA MET A 46 -4.70 -19.18 -7.43
C MET A 46 -3.99 -18.90 -6.11
N TYR A 47 -2.90 -18.15 -6.12
CA TYR A 47 -2.07 -17.89 -4.95
C TYR A 47 -2.23 -16.48 -4.35
N SER A 48 -2.90 -15.56 -5.02
CA SER A 48 -3.26 -14.23 -4.52
C SER A 48 -4.60 -14.24 -3.80
N LEU A 49 -4.81 -15.11 -2.82
CA LEU A 49 -5.93 -15.11 -1.86
C LEU A 49 -7.27 -14.54 -2.40
N GLY A 50 -7.69 -14.94 -3.61
CA GLY A 50 -9.01 -14.60 -4.13
C GLY A 50 -9.22 -13.16 -4.57
N GLY A 51 -8.16 -12.39 -4.76
CA GLY A 51 -8.23 -11.07 -5.40
C GLY A 51 -8.60 -11.21 -6.87
N ASP A 52 -9.58 -10.44 -7.34
CA ASP A 52 -9.99 -10.38 -8.73
C ASP A 52 -8.79 -10.05 -9.65
N GLY A 53 -8.29 -11.04 -10.25
CA GLY A 53 -7.67 -11.23 -11.57
C GLY A 53 -6.69 -10.23 -12.17
N GLU A 54 -6.29 -9.16 -11.52
CA GLU A 54 -5.31 -8.20 -12.02
C GLU A 54 -4.04 -8.19 -11.16
N THR A 55 -3.30 -9.29 -11.20
CA THR A 55 -1.92 -9.34 -10.68
C THR A 55 -0.90 -9.17 -11.82
N LEU A 56 -1.18 -8.31 -12.77
CA LEU A 56 -0.11 -7.62 -13.49
C LEU A 56 0.47 -6.62 -12.50
N ALA A 57 1.79 -6.59 -12.34
CA ALA A 57 2.43 -5.53 -11.58
C ALA A 57 1.83 -4.20 -12.06
N GLU A 58 1.19 -3.47 -11.14
CA GLU A 58 0.60 -2.19 -11.47
C GLU A 58 1.67 -1.32 -12.15
N ASP A 59 1.28 -0.61 -13.19
CA ASP A 59 2.18 0.31 -13.85
C ASP A 59 2.50 1.46 -12.89
N PHE A 60 3.75 1.92 -12.89
CA PHE A 60 4.20 3.04 -12.07
C PHE A 60 3.27 4.27 -12.16
N GLU A 61 2.76 4.55 -13.36
CA GLU A 61 1.81 5.66 -13.57
C GLU A 61 0.45 5.43 -12.91
N ASP A 62 0.00 4.19 -12.80
CA ASP A 62 -1.25 3.88 -12.11
C ASP A 62 -1.09 3.96 -10.59
N VAL A 63 0.05 3.53 -10.04
CA VAL A 63 0.38 3.71 -8.62
C VAL A 63 0.51 5.20 -8.27
N LYS A 64 1.11 6.03 -9.14
CA LYS A 64 1.15 7.49 -8.98
C LYS A 64 -0.26 8.11 -8.93
N LYS A 65 -1.17 7.65 -9.77
CA LYS A 65 -2.57 8.11 -9.76
C LYS A 65 -3.25 7.73 -8.46
N SER A 66 -3.12 6.48 -8.01
CA SER A 66 -3.66 6.01 -6.73
C SER A 66 -3.16 6.86 -5.57
N PHE A 67 -1.86 7.05 -5.47
CA PHE A 67 -1.24 7.91 -4.46
C PHE A 67 -1.78 9.35 -4.48
N SER A 68 -1.93 9.94 -5.69
CA SER A 68 -2.53 11.27 -5.84
C SER A 68 -3.98 11.33 -5.33
N ILE A 69 -4.76 10.27 -5.55
CA ILE A 69 -6.14 10.18 -5.05
C ILE A 69 -6.14 10.11 -3.52
N SER A 70 -5.27 9.31 -2.91
CA SER A 70 -5.16 9.15 -1.46
C SER A 70 -4.74 10.46 -0.78
N ILE A 71 -3.79 11.22 -1.34
CA ILE A 71 -3.43 12.57 -0.86
C ILE A 71 -4.64 13.50 -0.89
N ARG A 72 -5.35 13.55 -2.03
CA ARG A 72 -6.52 14.43 -2.17
C ARG A 72 -7.63 14.07 -1.19
N ALA A 73 -7.82 12.77 -0.92
CA ALA A 73 -8.81 12.29 0.04
C ALA A 73 -8.48 12.76 1.46
N ILE A 74 -7.24 12.66 1.89
CA ILE A 74 -6.78 13.17 3.18
C ILE A 74 -6.91 14.69 3.26
N HIS A 75 -6.41 15.41 2.25
CA HIS A 75 -6.53 16.89 2.21
C HIS A 75 -7.98 17.36 2.15
N GLY A 76 -8.90 16.56 1.59
CA GLY A 76 -10.35 16.85 1.60
C GLY A 76 -10.97 16.70 2.99
N LEU A 77 -10.39 15.88 3.86
CA LEU A 77 -10.85 15.70 5.24
C LEU A 77 -10.18 16.70 6.20
N ALA A 78 -8.85 16.84 6.10
CA ALA A 78 -8.03 17.74 6.89
C ALA A 78 -6.84 18.20 6.03
N ARG A 79 -6.77 19.50 5.72
CA ARG A 79 -5.71 20.04 4.86
C ARG A 79 -4.35 20.03 5.55
N LYS A 80 -4.35 20.14 6.88
CA LYS A 80 -3.15 20.10 7.70
C LYS A 80 -3.26 19.00 8.75
N PRO A 81 -2.17 18.36 9.12
CA PRO A 81 -2.17 17.33 10.15
C PRO A 81 -2.79 17.80 11.48
N GLU A 82 -2.58 19.06 11.88
CA GLU A 82 -3.10 19.62 13.13
C GLU A 82 -4.63 19.66 13.16
N ASP A 83 -5.28 19.83 12.01
CA ASP A 83 -6.73 19.91 11.89
C ASP A 83 -7.41 18.60 12.32
N ILE A 84 -6.68 17.49 12.29
CA ILE A 84 -7.20 16.16 12.66
C ILE A 84 -7.59 16.10 14.13
N ALA A 85 -6.90 16.84 15.00
CA ALA A 85 -7.24 16.91 16.42
C ALA A 85 -8.65 17.45 16.66
N LEU A 86 -9.14 18.32 15.77
CA LEU A 86 -10.45 19.00 15.85
C LEU A 86 -11.58 18.19 15.24
N LEU A 87 -11.30 17.07 14.59
CA LEU A 87 -12.29 16.24 13.93
C LEU A 87 -13.19 15.53 14.95
N SER A 88 -14.46 15.33 14.57
CA SER A 88 -15.38 14.47 15.31
C SER A 88 -14.92 13.01 15.31
N LYS A 89 -15.38 12.20 16.27
CA LYS A 89 -15.04 10.77 16.38
C LYS A 89 -15.31 10.01 15.06
N LYS A 90 -16.43 10.31 14.37
CA LYS A 90 -16.75 9.72 13.07
C LYS A 90 -15.73 10.09 11.99
N GLN A 91 -15.32 11.36 11.94
CA GLN A 91 -14.30 11.82 10.98
C GLN A 91 -12.92 11.26 11.30
N LYS A 92 -12.57 11.09 12.58
CA LYS A 92 -11.32 10.43 12.99
C LYS A 92 -11.27 8.96 12.53
N LYS A 93 -12.40 8.24 12.61
CA LYS A 93 -12.51 6.88 12.02
C LYS A 93 -12.29 6.90 10.50
N SER A 94 -12.85 7.89 9.80
CA SER A 94 -12.62 8.05 8.35
C SER A 94 -11.16 8.38 8.06
N PHE A 95 -10.52 9.24 8.85
CA PHE A 95 -9.10 9.54 8.73
C PHE A 95 -8.23 8.29 8.85
N VAL A 96 -8.50 7.41 9.81
CA VAL A 96 -7.75 6.14 9.99
C VAL A 96 -7.78 5.31 8.71
N LYS A 97 -8.93 5.19 8.04
CA LYS A 97 -9.04 4.46 6.77
C LYS A 97 -8.23 5.13 5.67
N LEU A 98 -8.45 6.43 5.46
CA LEU A 98 -7.77 7.20 4.41
C LEU A 98 -6.26 7.23 4.59
N PHE A 99 -5.78 7.27 5.83
CA PHE A 99 -4.35 7.26 6.08
C PHE A 99 -3.72 5.90 5.83
N ARG A 100 -4.43 4.79 6.12
CA ARG A 100 -3.97 3.44 5.76
C ARG A 100 -3.85 3.28 4.24
N ASP A 101 -4.83 3.78 3.49
CA ASP A 101 -4.79 3.77 2.03
C ASP A 101 -3.58 4.58 1.52
N LEU A 102 -3.35 5.79 2.08
CA LEU A 102 -2.18 6.61 1.74
C LEU A 102 -0.86 5.91 2.07
N ASP A 103 -0.73 5.32 3.26
CA ASP A 103 0.48 4.59 3.68
C ASP A 103 0.77 3.41 2.75
N HIS A 104 -0.27 2.65 2.36
CA HIS A 104 -0.15 1.56 1.42
C HIS A 104 0.32 2.04 0.04
N ASP A 105 -0.34 3.07 -0.52
CA ASP A 105 0.00 3.62 -1.83
C ASP A 105 1.40 4.22 -1.84
N PHE A 106 1.80 4.89 -0.76
CA PHE A 106 3.14 5.45 -0.62
C PHE A 106 4.21 4.38 -0.52
N ALA A 107 3.97 3.32 0.26
CA ALA A 107 4.87 2.18 0.33
C ALA A 107 5.02 1.49 -1.03
N HIS A 108 3.92 1.40 -1.79
CA HIS A 108 3.90 0.83 -3.13
C HIS A 108 4.70 1.70 -4.10
N LEU A 109 4.49 3.03 -4.08
CA LEU A 109 5.24 3.98 -4.91
C LEU A 109 6.75 3.90 -4.64
N LYS A 110 7.15 3.84 -3.36
CA LYS A 110 8.56 3.70 -2.95
C LYS A 110 9.20 2.37 -3.35
N ALA A 111 8.41 1.34 -3.68
CA ALA A 111 8.92 0.05 -4.12
C ALA A 111 9.43 0.07 -5.58
N PHE A 112 9.07 1.07 -6.37
CA PHE A 112 9.52 1.19 -7.75
C PHE A 112 10.92 1.79 -7.83
N SER A 113 11.77 1.23 -8.68
CA SER A 113 13.11 1.78 -8.96
C SER A 113 13.09 3.16 -9.64
N SER A 114 11.95 3.54 -10.21
CA SER A 114 11.72 4.85 -10.83
C SER A 114 11.31 5.93 -9.82
N TYR A 115 11.14 5.58 -8.54
CA TYR A 115 10.80 6.53 -7.49
C TYR A 115 12.00 7.44 -7.18
N ASP A 116 11.73 8.73 -7.03
CA ASP A 116 12.66 9.76 -6.52
C ASP A 116 11.86 10.67 -5.57
N ASP A 117 12.41 10.98 -4.40
CA ASP A 117 11.75 11.82 -3.37
C ASP A 117 11.31 13.19 -3.92
N LYS A 118 12.00 13.70 -4.96
CA LYS A 118 11.59 14.93 -5.65
C LYS A 118 10.23 14.85 -6.31
N MET A 119 9.74 13.65 -6.62
CA MET A 119 8.41 13.45 -7.20
C MET A 119 7.28 13.84 -6.24
N LEU A 120 7.54 13.83 -4.93
CA LEU A 120 6.54 14.23 -3.94
C LEU A 120 6.11 15.70 -4.14
N SER A 121 7.02 16.55 -4.63
CA SER A 121 6.72 17.94 -4.95
C SER A 121 5.65 18.08 -6.04
N ASP A 122 5.56 17.13 -6.97
CA ASP A 122 4.55 17.12 -8.04
C ASP A 122 3.12 16.90 -7.49
N PHE A 123 3.03 16.32 -6.30
CA PHE A 123 1.77 16.08 -5.58
C PHE A 123 1.45 17.16 -4.54
N GLU A 124 2.26 18.21 -4.44
CA GLU A 124 2.18 19.20 -3.35
C GLU A 124 2.21 18.52 -1.97
N PHE A 125 3.07 17.51 -1.81
CA PHE A 125 3.20 16.67 -0.63
C PHE A 125 4.68 16.49 -0.29
N SER A 126 5.00 16.21 0.99
CA SER A 126 6.37 15.99 1.44
C SER A 126 6.46 14.81 2.40
N GLU A 127 7.67 14.27 2.63
CA GLU A 127 7.90 13.25 3.65
C GLU A 127 7.61 13.78 5.06
N ASP A 128 7.98 15.02 5.34
CA ASP A 128 7.68 15.66 6.64
C ASP A 128 6.16 15.71 6.89
N GLU A 129 5.37 16.09 5.87
CA GLU A 129 3.92 16.10 5.96
C GLU A 129 3.35 14.69 6.17
N TYR A 130 3.92 13.69 5.50
CA TYR A 130 3.54 12.29 5.72
C TYR A 130 3.84 11.85 7.17
N GLU A 131 5.01 12.19 7.71
CA GLU A 131 5.38 11.87 9.10
C GLU A 131 4.44 12.52 10.12
N ASP A 132 4.04 13.77 9.87
CA ASP A 132 3.09 14.48 10.71
C ASP A 132 1.71 13.79 10.70
N TYR A 133 1.20 13.39 9.52
CA TYR A 133 -0.03 12.59 9.44
C TYR A 133 0.13 11.23 10.12
N ALA A 134 1.28 10.57 10.03
CA ALA A 134 1.56 9.30 10.70
C ALA A 134 1.55 9.44 12.22
N ALA A 135 2.09 10.56 12.74
CA ALA A 135 2.02 10.87 14.16
C ALA A 135 0.57 11.06 14.62
N MET A 136 -0.22 11.82 13.84
CA MET A 136 -1.64 12.02 14.12
C MET A 136 -2.44 10.72 14.05
N TYR A 137 -2.12 9.84 13.10
CA TYR A 137 -2.73 8.51 13.02
C TYR A 137 -2.54 7.71 14.31
N LYS A 138 -1.31 7.68 14.86
CA LYS A 138 -1.03 6.98 16.11
C LYS A 138 -1.82 7.57 17.28
N ASN A 139 -1.87 8.90 17.38
CA ASN A 139 -2.63 9.58 18.43
C ASN A 139 -4.13 9.28 18.35
N VAL A 140 -4.69 9.32 17.12
CA VAL A 140 -6.12 9.00 16.89
C VAL A 140 -6.41 7.52 17.19
N MET A 141 -5.52 6.60 16.83
CA MET A 141 -5.67 5.18 17.15
C MET A 141 -5.69 4.95 18.67
N GLU A 142 -4.80 5.60 19.42
CA GLU A 142 -4.81 5.52 20.89
C GLU A 142 -6.08 6.12 21.49
N GLU A 143 -6.58 7.23 20.95
CA GLU A 143 -7.83 7.85 21.38
C GLU A 143 -9.04 6.94 21.14
N LEU A 144 -9.13 6.34 19.94
CA LEU A 144 -10.24 5.46 19.57
C LEU A 144 -10.24 4.10 20.29
N ARG A 145 -9.07 3.66 20.80
CA ARG A 145 -8.95 2.42 21.61
C ARG A 145 -9.41 2.61 23.07
N LYS A 146 -9.48 3.84 23.56
CA LYS A 146 -9.99 4.08 24.92
C LYS A 146 -11.50 3.81 24.94
N PRO A 147 -11.99 2.92 25.83
CA PRO A 147 -13.41 2.69 25.95
C PRO A 147 -14.11 3.97 26.41
N ASP A 148 -15.06 4.44 25.61
CA ASP A 148 -16.02 5.43 26.08
C ASP A 148 -17.05 4.71 26.94
N ASP A 149 -17.41 5.26 28.10
CA ASP A 149 -18.44 4.74 29.00
C ASP A 149 -19.86 4.84 28.40
N ASP A 150 -20.02 5.49 27.25
CA ASP A 150 -21.29 5.68 26.55
C ASP A 150 -21.19 5.39 25.05
N GLU A 151 -21.90 4.36 24.61
CA GLU A 151 -22.17 3.91 23.23
C GLU A 151 -21.22 2.85 22.63
N ILE A 152 -21.77 1.63 22.69
CA ILE A 152 -21.38 0.54 21.79
C ILE A 152 -22.01 0.82 20.43
N ASP A 153 -21.34 1.61 19.59
CA ASP A 153 -21.66 1.72 18.18
C ASP A 153 -20.67 0.86 17.39
N VAL A 154 -21.13 -0.36 17.12
CA VAL A 154 -20.35 -1.41 16.42
C VAL A 154 -20.42 -1.13 14.91
N GLU A 155 -19.90 -0.03 14.43
CA GLU A 155 -19.58 0.13 13.03
C GLU A 155 -18.06 -0.02 12.81
N ASP A 156 -17.74 -1.17 12.29
CA ASP A 156 -16.49 -1.78 11.89
C ASP A 156 -15.43 -0.84 11.27
N VAL A 157 -14.74 -0.08 12.07
CA VAL A 157 -13.32 0.13 11.81
C VAL A 157 -12.60 -0.94 12.64
N VAL A 158 -12.14 -1.99 12.01
CA VAL A 158 -11.24 -2.95 12.64
C VAL A 158 -10.00 -2.17 13.07
N LEU A 159 -9.94 -1.82 14.36
CA LEU A 159 -8.78 -1.21 15.00
C LEU A 159 -7.78 -2.34 15.31
N ASP A 160 -7.35 -3.03 14.26
CA ASP A 160 -6.28 -4.00 14.32
C ASP A 160 -4.91 -3.31 14.51
N ASP A 161 -3.91 -4.09 14.87
CA ASP A 161 -2.54 -3.62 14.99
C ASP A 161 -1.91 -3.46 13.59
N TYR A 162 -2.40 -2.44 12.83
CA TYR A 162 -1.85 -2.11 11.53
C TYR A 162 -0.51 -1.40 11.69
N ASP A 163 0.56 -2.07 11.27
CA ASP A 163 1.89 -1.46 11.20
C ASP A 163 2.01 -0.61 9.93
N LEU A 164 2.29 0.67 10.09
CA LEU A 164 2.49 1.58 8.97
C LEU A 164 3.67 1.15 8.10
N ILE A 165 3.39 0.80 6.85
CA ILE A 165 4.35 0.17 5.95
C ILE A 165 5.38 1.19 5.44
N ALA A 166 4.90 2.34 4.95
CA ALA A 166 5.79 3.37 4.43
C ALA A 166 6.60 4.04 5.54
N TYR A 167 5.99 4.27 6.71
CA TYR A 167 6.67 4.84 7.88
C TYR A 167 7.85 3.97 8.36
N ASN A 168 7.69 2.65 8.37
CA ASN A 168 8.74 1.73 8.80
C ASN A 168 9.91 1.67 7.81
N LYS A 169 9.72 2.10 6.55
CA LYS A 169 10.79 2.18 5.54
C LYS A 169 11.60 3.48 5.61
N LEU A 170 11.09 4.51 6.33
CA LEU A 170 11.78 5.80 6.51
C LEU A 170 12.81 5.77 7.66
N ARG A 171 12.82 4.71 8.47
CA ARG A 171 13.75 4.48 9.60
C ARG A 171 14.74 3.37 9.26
#